data_182684fe0fed2e58d2a405db419dca14
#
_entry.id   182684fe0fed2e58d2a405db419dca14
#
_cell.length_a   1.000
_cell.length_b   1.000
_cell.length_c   1.000
_cell.angle_alpha   90.00
_cell.angle_beta   90.00
_cell.angle_gamma   90.00
#
_symmetry.space_group_name_H-M   'P 1'
#
loop_
_entity.id
_entity.type
_entity.pdbx_description
1 polymer ?
#
loop_
_entity_poly.entity_id
_entity_poly.type
_entity_poly.pdbx_seq_one_letter_code
_entity_poly.pdbx_strand_id
1 'polypeptide(L)'
;LCNLLLAFQTTPEGVVIIRLIQGLVSGFYSATITLIASESPIERTGWALGLLASANLAGSLIGPLLGGYIADTIGIRNGFILVGILMGFAGLLATIFIHENYVPKPNVEKLSISKLKEQIPEFNSIVALCVASFIYAICIMSLQPVISVYIKGIVPSNTENLAFIAGAVFSAMGIAQLISSSPLGKLVDKIGPRKVLVVSLIYVGLFNIPQAYVTDIY
;
A
#
# COMPACT_ATOMS: atom_id res chain seq x y z
N LEU A 1 -7.50 3.84 16.56
CA LEU A 1 -8.33 4.95 17.08
C LEU A 1 -8.93 5.78 15.95
N CYS A 2 -8.15 6.24 14.96
CA CYS A 2 -8.67 7.06 13.85
C CYS A 2 -9.80 6.40 13.05
N ASN A 3 -9.72 5.08 12.78
CA ASN A 3 -10.77 4.36 12.08
C ASN A 3 -12.07 4.27 12.90
N LEU A 4 -11.99 4.18 14.22
CA LEU A 4 -13.17 4.25 15.10
C LEU A 4 -13.80 5.64 15.04
N LEU A 5 -12.99 6.70 15.06
CA LEU A 5 -13.48 8.07 14.95
C LEU A 5 -14.15 8.34 13.60
N LEU A 6 -13.67 7.72 12.50
CA LEU A 6 -14.30 7.83 11.19
C LEU A 6 -15.72 7.26 11.16
N ALA A 7 -16.01 6.21 11.93
CA ALA A 7 -17.33 5.62 11.99
C ALA A 7 -18.42 6.60 12.55
N PHE A 8 -18.00 7.55 13.36
CA PHE A 8 -18.90 8.51 14.01
C PHE A 8 -18.97 9.86 13.29
N GLN A 9 -18.19 10.05 12.22
CA GLN A 9 -18.20 11.30 11.47
C GLN A 9 -19.45 11.44 10.61
N THR A 10 -20.00 12.66 10.61
CA THR A 10 -21.16 13.04 9.80
C THR A 10 -20.85 14.16 8.81
N THR A 11 -19.67 14.78 8.93
CA THR A 11 -19.25 15.91 8.09
C THR A 11 -18.02 15.54 7.26
N PRO A 12 -17.93 15.98 6.00
CA PRO A 12 -16.75 15.76 5.16
C PRO A 12 -15.47 16.32 5.76
N GLU A 13 -15.55 17.50 6.40
CA GLU A 13 -14.40 18.17 7.03
C GLU A 13 -13.83 17.32 8.18
N GLY A 14 -14.68 16.71 8.98
CA GLY A 14 -14.28 15.81 10.07
C GLY A 14 -13.54 14.58 9.54
N VAL A 15 -13.99 14.02 8.40
CA VAL A 15 -13.31 12.91 7.74
C VAL A 15 -11.92 13.34 7.27
N VAL A 16 -11.77 14.54 6.65
CA VAL A 16 -10.50 15.07 6.20
C VAL A 16 -9.53 15.24 7.36
N ILE A 17 -9.97 15.84 8.48
CA ILE A 17 -9.11 16.05 9.65
C ILE A 17 -8.60 14.74 10.21
N ILE A 18 -9.48 13.74 10.38
CA ILE A 18 -9.08 12.43 10.89
C ILE A 18 -8.09 11.73 9.93
N ARG A 19 -8.30 11.84 8.62
CA ARG A 19 -7.39 11.29 7.62
C ARG A 19 -6.03 11.97 7.64
N LEU A 20 -5.96 13.29 7.86
CA LEU A 20 -4.70 14.01 8.05
C LEU A 20 -3.95 13.51 9.28
N ILE A 21 -4.62 13.39 10.41
CA ILE A 21 -4.03 12.85 11.64
C ILE A 21 -3.54 11.42 11.42
N GLN A 22 -4.35 10.59 10.78
CA GLN A 22 -3.99 9.21 10.46
C GLN A 22 -2.72 9.15 9.59
N GLY A 23 -2.62 10.03 8.58
CA GLY A 23 -1.45 10.12 7.70
C GLY A 23 -0.17 10.49 8.45
N LEU A 24 -0.24 11.45 9.38
CA LEU A 24 0.90 11.87 10.20
C LEU A 24 1.45 10.74 11.10
N VAL A 25 0.61 9.79 11.50
CA VAL A 25 0.96 8.69 12.41
C VAL A 25 1.21 7.37 11.65
N SER A 26 1.06 7.33 10.33
CA SER A 26 1.08 6.10 9.53
C SER A 26 2.48 5.55 9.17
N GLY A 27 3.49 5.76 10.04
CA GLY A 27 4.85 5.24 9.87
C GLY A 27 5.03 3.72 10.14
N PHE A 28 3.96 2.98 10.39
CA PHE A 28 3.98 1.57 10.79
C PHE A 28 4.81 0.68 9.86
N TYR A 29 4.66 0.80 8.56
CA TYR A 29 5.34 -0.09 7.61
C TYR A 29 6.86 0.09 7.62
N SER A 30 7.32 1.34 7.65
CA SER A 30 8.75 1.66 7.75
C SER A 30 9.35 1.18 9.07
N ALA A 31 8.63 1.40 10.18
CA ALA A 31 9.04 0.91 11.49
C ALA A 31 9.15 -0.63 11.53
N THR A 32 8.18 -1.34 10.94
CA THR A 32 8.18 -2.81 10.88
C THR A 32 9.36 -3.35 10.07
N ILE A 33 9.68 -2.76 8.91
CA ILE A 33 10.85 -3.13 8.11
C ILE A 33 12.13 -2.96 8.92
N THR A 34 12.29 -1.80 9.58
CA THR A 34 13.47 -1.49 10.38
C THR A 34 13.61 -2.45 11.54
N LEU A 35 12.52 -2.74 12.25
CA LEU A 35 12.53 -3.66 13.39
C LEU A 35 12.91 -5.09 12.94
N ILE A 36 12.30 -5.60 11.89
CA ILE A 36 12.64 -6.93 11.35
C ILE A 36 14.10 -6.98 10.90
N ALA A 37 14.60 -5.93 10.26
CA ALA A 37 15.98 -5.87 9.82
C ALA A 37 16.98 -5.81 10.99
N SER A 38 16.61 -5.17 12.12
CA SER A 38 17.47 -5.05 13.30
C SER A 38 17.46 -6.31 14.19
N GLU A 39 16.32 -6.98 14.31
CA GLU A 39 16.14 -8.16 15.17
C GLU A 39 16.47 -9.49 14.47
N SER A 40 16.51 -9.50 13.13
CA SER A 40 16.81 -10.71 12.37
C SER A 40 18.31 -10.91 12.18
N PRO A 41 18.84 -12.15 12.35
CA PRO A 41 20.20 -12.49 11.93
C PRO A 41 20.44 -12.14 10.46
N ILE A 42 21.64 -11.65 10.13
CA ILE A 42 21.97 -11.17 8.77
C ILE A 42 21.65 -12.22 7.71
N GLU A 43 21.91 -13.51 7.99
CA GLU A 43 21.68 -14.62 7.08
C GLU A 43 20.18 -14.89 6.81
N ARG A 44 19.28 -14.43 7.69
CA ARG A 44 17.84 -14.67 7.61
C ARG A 44 17.00 -13.40 7.40
N THR A 45 17.63 -12.24 7.37
CA THR A 45 16.93 -10.96 7.19
C THR A 45 16.12 -10.94 5.89
N GLY A 46 16.67 -11.45 4.79
CA GLY A 46 15.96 -11.56 3.51
C GLY A 46 14.70 -12.42 3.59
N TRP A 47 14.76 -13.56 4.30
CA TRP A 47 13.61 -14.43 4.53
C TRP A 47 12.53 -13.72 5.37
N ALA A 48 12.92 -13.06 6.44
CA ALA A 48 11.99 -12.35 7.34
C ALA A 48 11.29 -11.17 6.64
N LEU A 49 12.03 -10.39 5.85
CA LEU A 49 11.46 -9.32 5.01
C LEU A 49 10.56 -9.88 3.91
N GLY A 50 10.91 -11.03 3.33
CA GLY A 50 10.06 -11.74 2.38
C GLY A 50 8.73 -12.19 2.99
N LEU A 51 8.74 -12.66 4.24
CA LEU A 51 7.52 -13.02 4.97
C LEU A 51 6.64 -11.79 5.22
N LEU A 52 7.23 -10.65 5.62
CA LEU A 52 6.51 -9.38 5.75
C LEU A 52 5.88 -8.94 4.42
N ALA A 53 6.63 -9.02 3.33
CA ALA A 53 6.13 -8.67 2.01
C ALA A 53 4.95 -9.57 1.59
N SER A 54 5.04 -10.88 1.87
CA SER A 54 3.97 -11.85 1.62
C SER A 54 2.71 -11.54 2.44
N ALA A 55 2.86 -11.17 3.71
CA ALA A 55 1.74 -10.78 4.57
C ALA A 55 1.05 -9.50 4.05
N ASN A 56 1.83 -8.50 3.63
CA ASN A 56 1.29 -7.28 3.01
C ASN A 56 0.53 -7.58 1.71
N LEU A 57 1.10 -8.45 0.87
CA LEU A 57 0.47 -8.84 -0.39
C LEU A 57 -0.85 -9.59 -0.14
N ALA A 58 -0.88 -10.52 0.82
CA ALA A 58 -2.11 -11.21 1.23
C ALA A 58 -3.16 -10.22 1.75
N GLY A 59 -2.76 -9.24 2.57
CA GLY A 59 -3.64 -8.19 3.06
C GLY A 59 -4.20 -7.31 1.93
N SER A 60 -3.39 -6.95 0.94
CA SER A 60 -3.83 -6.16 -0.22
C SER A 60 -4.77 -6.93 -1.15
N LEU A 61 -4.66 -8.26 -1.18
CA LEU A 61 -5.54 -9.14 -1.95
C LEU A 61 -6.90 -9.33 -1.26
N ILE A 62 -6.87 -9.69 0.02
CA ILE A 62 -8.06 -10.09 0.79
C ILE A 62 -8.80 -8.85 1.31
N GLY A 63 -8.08 -7.79 1.65
CA GLY A 63 -8.62 -6.59 2.28
C GLY A 63 -9.77 -5.94 1.51
N PRO A 64 -9.61 -5.59 0.23
CA PRO A 64 -10.68 -4.97 -0.55
C PRO A 64 -11.92 -5.85 -0.70
N LEU A 65 -11.72 -7.16 -0.86
CA LEU A 65 -12.82 -8.13 -1.00
C LEU A 65 -13.63 -8.25 0.28
N LEU A 66 -12.94 -8.42 1.42
CA LEU A 66 -13.59 -8.43 2.74
C LEU A 66 -14.21 -7.08 3.07
N GLY A 67 -13.53 -5.97 2.76
CA GLY A 67 -14.03 -4.63 2.98
C GLY A 67 -15.30 -4.34 2.20
N GLY A 68 -15.35 -4.75 0.93
CA GLY A 68 -16.55 -4.65 0.08
C GLY A 68 -17.70 -5.48 0.62
N TYR A 69 -17.44 -6.76 0.95
CA TYR A 69 -18.46 -7.64 1.54
C TYR A 69 -19.04 -7.10 2.85
N ILE A 70 -18.17 -6.62 3.74
CA ILE A 70 -18.56 -6.02 5.02
C ILE A 70 -19.40 -4.75 4.79
N ALA A 71 -19.00 -3.89 3.83
CA ALA A 71 -19.71 -2.66 3.54
C ALA A 71 -21.13 -2.93 3.01
N ASP A 72 -21.31 -3.94 2.19
CA ASP A 72 -22.62 -4.31 1.62
C ASP A 72 -23.52 -5.05 2.64
N THR A 73 -22.94 -5.87 3.54
CA THR A 73 -23.72 -6.69 4.49
C THR A 73 -24.08 -5.98 5.79
N ILE A 74 -23.11 -5.32 6.43
CA ILE A 74 -23.30 -4.67 7.75
C ILE A 74 -23.19 -3.15 7.69
N GLY A 75 -22.92 -2.60 6.52
CA GLY A 75 -22.82 -1.17 6.27
C GLY A 75 -21.44 -0.57 6.54
N ILE A 76 -21.17 0.55 5.88
CA ILE A 76 -19.86 1.22 5.87
C ILE A 76 -19.41 1.63 7.29
N ARG A 77 -20.33 2.14 8.13
CA ARG A 77 -20.00 2.55 9.51
C ARG A 77 -19.51 1.40 10.37
N ASN A 78 -20.21 0.28 10.33
CA ASN A 78 -19.83 -0.91 11.07
C ASN A 78 -18.52 -1.52 10.52
N GLY A 79 -18.27 -1.37 9.22
CA GLY A 79 -16.98 -1.70 8.61
C GLY A 79 -15.83 -0.90 9.23
N PHE A 80 -15.96 0.40 9.41
CA PHE A 80 -14.92 1.21 10.09
C PHE A 80 -14.70 0.80 11.54
N ILE A 81 -15.78 0.46 12.28
CA ILE A 81 -15.68 -0.03 13.67
C ILE A 81 -14.91 -1.36 13.70
N LEU A 82 -15.27 -2.30 12.84
CA LEU A 82 -14.61 -3.60 12.76
C LEU A 82 -13.11 -3.47 12.44
N VAL A 83 -12.76 -2.67 11.43
CA VAL A 83 -11.36 -2.40 11.09
C VAL A 83 -10.63 -1.70 12.24
N GLY A 84 -11.29 -0.78 12.94
CA GLY A 84 -10.74 -0.10 14.11
C GLY A 84 -10.43 -1.07 15.26
N ILE A 85 -11.32 -2.02 15.53
CA ILE A 85 -11.14 -3.08 16.54
C ILE A 85 -9.99 -4.01 16.14
N LEU A 86 -9.96 -4.47 14.88
CA LEU A 86 -8.89 -5.33 14.38
C LEU A 86 -7.52 -4.67 14.45
N MET A 87 -7.42 -3.38 14.10
CA MET A 87 -6.18 -2.63 14.26
C MET A 87 -5.79 -2.43 15.73
N GLY A 88 -6.77 -2.19 16.61
CA GLY A 88 -6.53 -2.14 18.06
C GLY A 88 -5.98 -3.46 18.60
N PHE A 89 -6.56 -4.57 18.15
CA PHE A 89 -6.10 -5.91 18.51
C PHE A 89 -4.69 -6.19 17.97
N ALA A 90 -4.39 -5.81 16.74
CA ALA A 90 -3.03 -5.92 16.19
C ALA A 90 -2.01 -5.08 16.99
N GLY A 91 -2.40 -3.86 17.41
CA GLY A 91 -1.57 -3.04 18.30
C GLY A 91 -1.32 -3.70 19.65
N LEU A 92 -2.35 -4.31 20.24
CA LEU A 92 -2.23 -5.05 21.50
C LEU A 92 -1.29 -6.26 21.34
N LEU A 93 -1.42 -7.03 20.26
CA LEU A 93 -0.49 -8.12 19.97
C LEU A 93 0.95 -7.61 19.82
N ALA A 94 1.14 -6.49 19.14
CA ALA A 94 2.47 -5.89 19.01
C ALA A 94 3.06 -5.53 20.37
N THR A 95 2.29 -4.95 21.30
CA THR A 95 2.80 -4.60 22.63
C THR A 95 3.13 -5.81 23.50
N ILE A 96 2.45 -6.95 23.30
CA ILE A 96 2.68 -8.17 24.08
C ILE A 96 3.86 -8.97 23.53
N PHE A 97 3.95 -9.10 22.20
CA PHE A 97 4.92 -10.03 21.57
C PHE A 97 6.20 -9.35 21.09
N ILE A 98 6.19 -8.04 20.86
CA ILE A 98 7.38 -7.33 20.40
C ILE A 98 8.15 -6.82 21.62
N HIS A 99 9.35 -7.39 21.83
CA HIS A 99 10.31 -6.93 22.81
C HIS A 99 11.49 -6.33 22.05
N GLU A 100 11.67 -5.03 22.13
CA GLU A 100 12.74 -4.32 21.43
C GLU A 100 13.89 -4.04 22.40
N ASN A 101 15.09 -4.49 22.05
CA ASN A 101 16.34 -4.11 22.71
C ASN A 101 16.99 -2.91 21.99
N TYR A 102 16.25 -1.79 21.92
CA TYR A 102 16.75 -0.60 21.24
C TYR A 102 17.86 0.07 22.05
N VAL A 103 19.08 0.03 21.53
CA VAL A 103 20.19 0.84 22.02
C VAL A 103 20.33 2.06 21.12
N PRO A 104 19.99 3.28 21.60
CA PRO A 104 20.15 4.49 20.81
C PRO A 104 21.62 4.63 20.39
N LYS A 105 21.91 4.72 19.11
CA LYS A 105 23.26 5.04 18.64
C LYS A 105 23.53 6.51 18.98
N PRO A 106 24.48 6.81 19.89
CA PRO A 106 24.83 8.18 20.18
C PRO A 106 25.46 8.81 18.93
N ASN A 107 25.02 10.01 18.58
CA ASN A 107 25.54 10.82 17.48
C ASN A 107 25.45 10.21 16.08
N VAL A 108 24.22 10.10 15.56
CA VAL A 108 24.09 10.15 14.11
C VAL A 108 24.32 11.61 13.69
N GLU A 109 25.50 11.93 13.15
CA GLU A 109 25.75 13.23 12.54
C GLU A 109 24.59 13.53 11.56
N LYS A 110 23.95 14.68 11.75
CA LYS A 110 22.94 15.14 10.79
C LYS A 110 23.65 15.39 9.46
N LEU A 111 23.62 14.41 8.59
CA LEU A 111 24.20 14.52 7.26
C LEU A 111 23.47 15.62 6.50
N SER A 112 24.19 16.70 6.18
CA SER A 112 23.67 17.72 5.27
C SER A 112 23.50 17.13 3.87
N ILE A 113 22.50 17.56 3.14
CA ILE A 113 22.21 17.10 1.74
C ILE A 113 23.46 17.26 0.87
N SER A 114 24.29 18.28 1.08
CA SER A 114 25.55 18.45 0.35
C SER A 114 26.56 17.35 0.62
N LYS A 115 26.72 16.94 1.89
CA LYS A 115 27.58 15.80 2.26
C LYS A 115 27.07 14.47 1.74
N LEU A 116 25.74 14.27 1.71
CA LEU A 116 25.14 13.08 1.09
C LEU A 116 25.47 12.99 -0.40
N LYS A 117 25.42 14.12 -1.13
CA LYS A 117 25.74 14.18 -2.56
C LYS A 117 27.19 13.81 -2.85
N GLU A 118 28.12 14.14 -1.96
CA GLU A 118 29.53 13.78 -2.11
C GLU A 118 29.80 12.31 -1.76
N GLN A 119 29.09 11.75 -0.80
CA GLN A 119 29.29 10.39 -0.31
C GLN A 119 28.60 9.31 -1.17
N ILE A 120 27.60 9.68 -1.96
CA ILE A 120 26.85 8.74 -2.80
C ILE A 120 27.26 8.89 -4.26
N PRO A 121 27.98 7.91 -4.84
CA PRO A 121 28.54 8.00 -6.20
C PRO A 121 27.49 8.26 -7.29
N GLU A 122 26.25 7.80 -7.10
CA GLU A 122 25.17 7.92 -8.07
C GLU A 122 23.94 8.67 -7.50
N PHE A 123 24.16 9.79 -6.83
CA PHE A 123 23.09 10.58 -6.22
C PHE A 123 21.98 10.97 -7.20
N ASN A 124 22.34 11.33 -8.45
CA ASN A 124 21.36 11.68 -9.47
C ASN A 124 20.45 10.50 -9.86
N SER A 125 20.98 9.28 -9.88
CA SER A 125 20.20 8.05 -10.14
C SER A 125 19.20 7.79 -9.01
N ILE A 126 19.59 8.02 -7.76
CA ILE A 126 18.69 7.89 -6.60
C ILE A 126 17.57 8.93 -6.67
N VAL A 127 17.92 10.18 -6.96
CA VAL A 127 16.90 11.26 -7.12
C VAL A 127 15.93 10.92 -8.25
N ALA A 128 16.44 10.46 -9.40
CA ALA A 128 15.58 10.05 -10.52
C ALA A 128 14.62 8.90 -10.14
N LEU A 129 15.11 7.91 -9.38
CA LEU A 129 14.27 6.81 -8.87
C LEU A 129 13.22 7.32 -7.88
N CYS A 130 13.57 8.24 -6.98
CA CYS A 130 12.62 8.85 -6.06
C CYS A 130 11.52 9.61 -6.81
N VAL A 131 11.89 10.41 -7.83
CA VAL A 131 10.91 11.14 -8.66
C VAL A 131 10.03 10.18 -9.44
N ALA A 132 10.58 9.15 -10.06
CA ALA A 132 9.81 8.13 -10.77
C ALA A 132 8.84 7.39 -9.83
N SER A 133 9.29 7.02 -8.65
CA SER A 133 8.44 6.39 -7.61
C SER A 133 7.33 7.32 -7.12
N PHE A 134 7.62 8.62 -6.97
CA PHE A 134 6.65 9.63 -6.59
C PHE A 134 5.55 9.79 -7.65
N ILE A 135 5.95 9.91 -8.94
CA ILE A 135 5.00 9.99 -10.05
C ILE A 135 4.14 8.72 -10.12
N TYR A 136 4.76 7.54 -10.03
CA TYR A 136 4.05 6.26 -9.99
C TYR A 136 3.03 6.20 -8.85
N ALA A 137 3.42 6.61 -7.64
CA ALA A 137 2.53 6.61 -6.48
C ALA A 137 1.33 7.56 -6.68
N ILE A 138 1.54 8.76 -7.23
CA ILE A 138 0.45 9.68 -7.56
C ILE A 138 -0.51 9.02 -8.56
N CYS A 139 0.00 8.44 -9.64
CA CYS A 139 -0.83 7.78 -10.66
C CYS A 139 -1.69 6.66 -10.05
N ILE A 140 -1.09 5.76 -9.28
CA ILE A 140 -1.83 4.63 -8.68
C ILE A 140 -2.83 5.10 -7.63
N MET A 141 -2.45 6.02 -6.74
CA MET A 141 -3.34 6.48 -5.67
C MET A 141 -4.51 7.31 -6.21
N SER A 142 -4.32 8.07 -7.29
CA SER A 142 -5.41 8.83 -7.92
C SER A 142 -6.42 7.94 -8.64
N LEU A 143 -6.01 6.75 -9.12
CA LEU A 143 -6.92 5.82 -9.78
C LEU A 143 -7.91 5.15 -8.81
N GLN A 144 -7.55 4.94 -7.56
CA GLN A 144 -8.40 4.24 -6.58
C GLN A 144 -9.79 4.87 -6.42
N PRO A 145 -9.93 6.18 -6.13
CA PRO A 145 -11.24 6.80 -6.03
C PRO A 145 -11.96 6.85 -7.39
N VAL A 146 -11.22 7.04 -8.49
CA VAL A 146 -11.79 7.08 -9.85
C VAL A 146 -12.42 5.74 -10.21
N ILE A 147 -11.74 4.61 -9.98
CA ILE A 147 -12.27 3.27 -10.25
C ILE A 147 -13.55 3.01 -9.46
N SER A 148 -13.61 3.43 -8.18
CA SER A 148 -14.82 3.24 -7.37
C SER A 148 -16.03 4.00 -7.92
N VAL A 149 -15.83 5.23 -8.39
CA VAL A 149 -16.88 6.04 -9.02
C VAL A 149 -17.24 5.50 -10.40
N TYR A 150 -16.26 5.07 -11.18
CA TYR A 150 -16.42 4.49 -12.50
C TYR A 150 -17.26 3.21 -12.47
N ILE A 151 -16.97 2.28 -11.55
CA ILE A 151 -17.77 1.06 -11.34
C ILE A 151 -19.23 1.42 -11.03
N LYS A 152 -19.46 2.42 -10.18
CA LYS A 152 -20.82 2.89 -9.88
C LYS A 152 -21.56 3.44 -11.11
N GLY A 153 -20.85 3.97 -12.09
CA GLY A 153 -21.44 4.49 -13.33
C GLY A 153 -21.80 3.41 -14.37
N ILE A 154 -21.06 2.28 -14.36
CA ILE A 154 -21.23 1.19 -15.34
C ILE A 154 -22.21 0.12 -14.82
N VAL A 155 -22.23 -0.11 -13.52
CA VAL A 155 -23.12 -1.12 -12.91
C VAL A 155 -24.55 -0.58 -12.87
N PRO A 156 -25.56 -1.38 -13.28
CA PRO A 156 -26.96 -0.98 -13.19
C PRO A 156 -27.34 -0.52 -11.77
N SER A 157 -28.16 0.53 -11.69
CA SER A 157 -28.56 1.16 -10.42
C SER A 157 -29.26 0.22 -9.42
N ASN A 158 -29.78 -0.92 -9.89
CA ASN A 158 -30.43 -1.94 -9.05
C ASN A 158 -29.48 -3.04 -8.56
N THR A 159 -28.16 -2.91 -8.78
CA THR A 159 -27.23 -3.95 -8.37
C THR A 159 -26.98 -3.87 -6.88
N GLU A 160 -27.37 -4.90 -6.17
CA GLU A 160 -26.95 -5.18 -4.81
C GLU A 160 -25.45 -5.55 -4.82
N ASN A 161 -24.71 -5.24 -3.76
CA ASN A 161 -23.29 -5.60 -3.61
C ASN A 161 -22.28 -4.78 -4.45
N LEU A 162 -22.54 -3.50 -4.65
CA LEU A 162 -21.65 -2.61 -5.41
C LEU A 162 -20.23 -2.51 -4.76
N ALA A 163 -20.15 -2.46 -3.44
CA ALA A 163 -18.87 -2.39 -2.74
C ALA A 163 -18.08 -3.71 -2.87
N PHE A 164 -18.77 -4.84 -2.90
CA PHE A 164 -18.13 -6.13 -3.16
C PHE A 164 -17.53 -6.21 -4.56
N ILE A 165 -18.26 -5.72 -5.58
CA ILE A 165 -17.76 -5.67 -6.97
C ILE A 165 -16.51 -4.79 -7.06
N ALA A 166 -16.52 -3.61 -6.44
CA ALA A 166 -15.34 -2.75 -6.36
C ALA A 166 -14.17 -3.44 -5.64
N GLY A 167 -14.45 -4.12 -4.54
CA GLY A 167 -13.48 -4.93 -3.81
C GLY A 167 -12.88 -6.06 -4.66
N ALA A 168 -13.71 -6.73 -5.46
CA ALA A 168 -13.26 -7.80 -6.36
C ALA A 168 -12.32 -7.29 -7.46
N VAL A 169 -12.59 -6.11 -8.03
CA VAL A 169 -11.70 -5.47 -9.01
C VAL A 169 -10.33 -5.16 -8.40
N PHE A 170 -10.28 -4.60 -7.19
CA PHE A 170 -8.99 -4.36 -6.50
C PHE A 170 -8.28 -5.65 -6.13
N SER A 171 -9.02 -6.69 -5.72
CA SER A 171 -8.43 -7.99 -5.41
C SER A 171 -7.89 -8.70 -6.65
N ALA A 172 -8.53 -8.55 -7.81
CA ALA A 172 -8.01 -9.06 -9.09
C ALA A 172 -6.63 -8.44 -9.42
N MET A 173 -6.46 -7.14 -9.16
CA MET A 173 -5.16 -6.47 -9.27
C MET A 173 -4.11 -7.09 -8.34
N GLY A 174 -4.47 -7.40 -7.10
CA GLY A 174 -3.60 -8.07 -6.14
C GLY A 174 -3.19 -9.49 -6.58
N ILE A 175 -4.12 -10.26 -7.17
CA ILE A 175 -3.84 -11.59 -7.75
C ILE A 175 -2.83 -11.47 -8.90
N ALA A 176 -3.06 -10.54 -9.81
CA ALA A 176 -2.15 -10.29 -10.92
C ALA A 176 -0.74 -9.90 -10.42
N GLN A 177 -0.64 -9.07 -9.40
CA GLN A 177 0.62 -8.69 -8.76
C GLN A 177 1.32 -9.90 -8.14
N LEU A 178 0.59 -10.77 -7.46
CA LEU A 178 1.13 -12.00 -6.89
C LEU A 178 1.74 -12.92 -7.97
N ILE A 179 0.99 -13.15 -9.04
CA ILE A 179 1.42 -14.03 -10.14
C ILE A 179 2.63 -13.44 -10.86
N SER A 180 2.67 -12.12 -11.07
CA SER A 180 3.73 -11.44 -11.83
C SER A 180 5.02 -11.21 -11.02
N SER A 181 4.96 -11.19 -9.70
CA SER A 181 6.10 -10.85 -8.84
C SER A 181 7.30 -11.78 -9.04
N SER A 182 7.09 -13.10 -9.07
CA SER A 182 8.16 -14.09 -9.21
C SER A 182 8.81 -14.09 -10.62
N PRO A 183 8.06 -14.15 -11.73
CA PRO A 183 8.66 -14.07 -13.06
C PRO A 183 9.33 -12.72 -13.34
N LEU A 184 8.78 -11.60 -12.85
CA LEU A 184 9.42 -10.29 -13.00
C LEU A 184 10.72 -10.21 -12.20
N GLY A 185 10.79 -10.79 -11.00
CA GLY A 185 12.04 -10.90 -10.23
C GLY A 185 13.13 -11.62 -11.03
N LYS A 186 12.82 -12.79 -11.58
CA LYS A 186 13.77 -13.54 -12.45
C LYS A 186 14.17 -12.76 -13.70
N LEU A 187 13.28 -11.94 -14.24
CA LEU A 187 13.58 -11.11 -15.40
C LEU A 187 14.55 -9.97 -15.02
N VAL A 188 14.36 -9.36 -13.84
CA VAL A 188 15.29 -8.37 -13.29
C VAL A 188 16.71 -8.93 -13.18
N ASP A 189 16.84 -10.17 -12.70
CA ASP A 189 18.15 -10.85 -12.60
C ASP A 189 18.80 -11.09 -13.95
N LYS A 190 18.00 -11.34 -15.02
CA LYS A 190 18.50 -11.63 -16.37
C LYS A 190 18.88 -10.41 -17.19
N ILE A 191 18.04 -9.37 -17.20
CA ILE A 191 18.19 -8.22 -18.11
C ILE A 191 18.53 -6.91 -17.41
N GLY A 192 18.59 -6.94 -16.07
CA GLY A 192 18.92 -5.82 -15.21
C GLY A 192 17.70 -4.98 -14.77
N PRO A 193 17.77 -4.38 -13.58
CA PRO A 193 16.65 -3.68 -12.96
C PRO A 193 16.19 -2.45 -13.76
N ARG A 194 17.12 -1.69 -14.34
CA ARG A 194 16.81 -0.47 -15.10
C ARG A 194 15.89 -0.74 -16.30
N LYS A 195 16.18 -1.78 -17.08
CA LYS A 195 15.39 -2.12 -18.28
C LYS A 195 13.99 -2.57 -17.89
N VAL A 196 13.89 -3.43 -16.86
CA VAL A 196 12.59 -3.91 -16.37
C VAL A 196 11.76 -2.75 -15.84
N LEU A 197 12.33 -1.84 -15.06
CA LEU A 197 11.65 -0.68 -14.52
C LEU A 197 11.08 0.23 -15.62
N VAL A 198 11.90 0.59 -16.61
CA VAL A 198 11.47 1.46 -17.72
C VAL A 198 10.36 0.80 -18.54
N VAL A 199 10.53 -0.47 -18.91
CA VAL A 199 9.52 -1.21 -19.67
C VAL A 199 8.22 -1.33 -18.90
N SER A 200 8.28 -1.63 -17.59
CA SER A 200 7.09 -1.75 -16.74
C SER A 200 6.34 -0.43 -16.62
N LEU A 201 7.04 0.70 -16.45
CA LEU A 201 6.40 2.01 -16.37
C LEU A 201 5.70 2.39 -17.68
N ILE A 202 6.34 2.15 -18.82
CA ILE A 202 5.75 2.40 -20.15
C ILE A 202 4.53 1.50 -20.34
N TYR A 203 4.63 0.22 -19.99
CA TYR A 203 3.56 -0.75 -20.10
C TYR A 203 2.33 -0.33 -19.28
N VAL A 204 2.52 0.01 -18.01
CA VAL A 204 1.45 0.49 -17.14
C VAL A 204 0.80 1.75 -17.73
N GLY A 205 1.59 2.71 -18.21
CA GLY A 205 1.06 3.91 -18.85
C GLY A 205 0.18 3.61 -20.07
N LEU A 206 0.65 2.75 -20.98
CA LEU A 206 -0.08 2.36 -22.19
C LEU A 206 -1.38 1.60 -21.88
N PHE A 207 -1.36 0.71 -20.89
CA PHE A 207 -2.54 -0.10 -20.53
C PHE A 207 -3.61 0.67 -19.73
N ASN A 208 -3.30 1.84 -19.21
CA ASN A 208 -4.32 2.73 -18.63
C ASN A 208 -5.17 3.44 -19.70
N ILE A 209 -4.66 3.64 -20.93
CA ILE A 209 -5.39 4.32 -22.00
C ILE A 209 -6.67 3.55 -22.43
N PRO A 210 -6.62 2.24 -22.71
CA PRO A 210 -7.81 1.49 -23.09
C PRO A 210 -8.91 1.47 -22.02
N GLN A 211 -8.55 1.59 -20.75
CA GLN A 211 -9.53 1.59 -19.65
C GLN A 211 -10.53 2.75 -19.76
N ALA A 212 -10.13 3.86 -20.38
CA ALA A 212 -11.01 5.01 -20.59
C ALA A 212 -12.17 4.73 -21.59
N TYR A 213 -12.05 3.68 -22.39
CA TYR A 213 -13.03 3.30 -23.42
C TYR A 213 -13.90 2.12 -23.04
N VAL A 214 -13.69 1.52 -21.88
CA VAL A 214 -14.52 0.42 -21.38
C VAL A 214 -15.86 0.99 -20.90
N THR A 215 -16.96 0.54 -21.50
CA THR A 215 -18.32 0.99 -21.18
C THR A 215 -19.13 -0.04 -20.41
N ASP A 216 -18.70 -1.31 -20.43
CA ASP A 216 -19.36 -2.43 -19.77
C ASP A 216 -18.38 -3.20 -18.86
N ILE A 217 -18.92 -3.81 -17.80
CA ILE A 217 -18.13 -4.62 -16.84
C ILE A 217 -17.97 -6.08 -17.31
N TYR A 218 -18.76 -6.54 -18.27
CA TYR A 218 -18.77 -7.90 -18.80
C TYR A 218 -18.04 -8.02 -20.11
#